data_db6c00cd08e3bd433e6cd596d1560eef
#
_entry.id   db6c00cd08e3bd433e6cd596d1560eef
#
_cell.length_a   1.000
_cell.length_b   1.000
_cell.length_c   1.000
_cell.angle_alpha   90.00
_cell.angle_beta   90.00
_cell.angle_gamma   90.00
#
_symmetry.space_group_name_H-M   'P 1'
#
loop_
_entity.id
_entity.type
_entity.pdbx_description
1 polymer ?
#
loop_
_entity_poly.entity_id
_entity_poly.type
_entity_poly.pdbx_seq_one_letter_code
_entity_poly.pdbx_strand_id
1 'polypeptide(L)'
;MSDVGISSIAGYLPRLRLSKKTVAQANSWIAPNLMGKGKGTRSMANWDEDSVTMSVEAIRRVLGKDDDRSHVDSLFFASTTMPFVDRLNSGIIRAALTLEEETECIDISSTLKSGTTALIQALDKVKSGSSNYSIVSASDKRKARSASSQELDFGDGAVAIAVDNKNLIAKYINSSSLSIDFIDHFRQPNEEFDYNWEERWIRDEGYLKIVPKAIEELFSKANISGSDIDYFILPSVFPRVDQMIAKKCGINPENVVDNLALSTGDTGSAHSLLMFASILEKANPGEKVLISSFGGGSDVILFEVTDNIKNYKPEQTIESLLNTGVEENNYMKYLTFNDLVKWEKGMRGEQDRKTALTTLYRHNDAIMGLVGGKCTKTGTIQYPASPISVSPNSPDLNTQEPYKFAEKKAKILSWSADYLSFSVNPPNHYGVVDFEEGGRIMVDFTDVEKGDIDSGMDVKMVFRVKIVDEIRGFTRYFWKAIPV
;
A
#
# COMPACT_ATOMS: atom_id res chain seq x y z
N MET A 1 -14.76 -14.03 -26.26
CA MET A 1 -13.66 -13.43 -25.47
C MET A 1 -13.67 -14.14 -24.14
N SER A 2 -12.52 -14.50 -23.59
CA SER A 2 -12.44 -15.06 -22.25
C SER A 2 -12.90 -14.02 -21.23
N ASP A 3 -13.54 -14.48 -20.16
CA ASP A 3 -13.88 -13.62 -19.03
C ASP A 3 -12.58 -13.06 -18.43
N VAL A 4 -12.61 -11.85 -17.93
CA VAL A 4 -11.52 -11.19 -17.20
C VAL A 4 -12.04 -10.64 -15.89
N GLY A 5 -11.22 -10.59 -14.88
CA GLY A 5 -11.62 -10.09 -13.58
C GLY A 5 -10.52 -10.19 -12.54
N ILE A 6 -10.95 -10.25 -11.30
CA ILE A 6 -10.07 -10.31 -10.13
C ILE A 6 -9.93 -11.76 -9.68
N SER A 7 -8.69 -12.25 -9.57
CA SER A 7 -8.40 -13.59 -9.03
C SER A 7 -7.94 -13.54 -7.57
N SER A 8 -7.34 -12.41 -7.12
CA SER A 8 -6.92 -12.19 -5.74
C SER A 8 -6.88 -10.70 -5.41
N ILE A 9 -7.14 -10.35 -4.16
CA ILE A 9 -7.08 -8.97 -3.66
C ILE A 9 -6.62 -8.97 -2.20
N ALA A 10 -5.76 -8.01 -1.84
CA ALA A 10 -5.31 -7.85 -0.46
C ALA A 10 -5.06 -6.39 -0.12
N GLY A 11 -5.44 -5.98 1.07
CA GLY A 11 -5.11 -4.67 1.63
C GLY A 11 -3.85 -4.71 2.50
N TYR A 12 -3.28 -3.54 2.70
CA TYR A 12 -2.28 -3.25 3.72
C TYR A 12 -2.65 -1.98 4.47
N LEU A 13 -2.70 -2.05 5.77
CA LEU A 13 -2.82 -0.89 6.67
C LEU A 13 -1.62 -0.89 7.61
N PRO A 14 -0.93 0.24 7.77
CA PRO A 14 0.12 0.38 8.77
C PRO A 14 -0.33 -0.05 10.16
N ARG A 15 0.61 -0.44 11.01
CA ARG A 15 0.30 -0.89 12.38
C ARG A 15 -0.34 0.21 13.24
N LEU A 16 0.07 1.48 13.07
CA LEU A 16 -0.36 2.57 13.93
C LEU A 16 -1.72 3.14 13.51
N ARG A 17 -2.51 3.52 14.52
CA ARG A 17 -3.82 4.19 14.39
C ARG A 17 -3.78 5.48 15.19
N LEU A 18 -3.55 6.61 14.52
CA LEU A 18 -3.54 7.91 15.18
C LEU A 18 -4.94 8.28 15.65
N SER A 19 -5.08 8.60 16.94
CA SER A 19 -6.33 9.06 17.51
C SER A 19 -6.71 10.44 16.98
N LYS A 20 -7.83 10.54 16.25
CA LYS A 20 -8.36 11.83 15.76
C LYS A 20 -8.65 12.80 16.90
N LYS A 21 -9.08 12.29 18.06
CA LYS A 21 -9.31 13.09 19.25
C LYS A 21 -8.03 13.77 19.72
N THR A 22 -6.91 13.06 19.74
CA THR A 22 -5.61 13.60 20.13
C THR A 22 -5.17 14.76 19.23
N VAL A 23 -5.30 14.58 17.91
CA VAL A 23 -5.00 15.63 16.92
C VAL A 23 -5.90 16.85 17.12
N ALA A 24 -7.21 16.63 17.24
CA ALA A 24 -8.18 17.72 17.44
C ALA A 24 -7.92 18.50 18.73
N GLN A 25 -7.61 17.80 19.83
CA GLN A 25 -7.29 18.43 21.11
C GLN A 25 -6.00 19.26 21.06
N ALA A 26 -4.94 18.72 20.43
CA ALA A 26 -3.67 19.43 20.29
C ALA A 26 -3.81 20.75 19.51
N ASN A 27 -4.71 20.78 18.53
CA ASN A 27 -4.95 21.92 17.66
C ASN A 27 -6.15 22.80 18.08
N SER A 28 -6.88 22.47 19.16
CA SER A 28 -8.13 23.14 19.56
C SER A 28 -7.98 24.63 19.89
N TRP A 29 -6.80 25.06 20.29
CA TRP A 29 -6.49 26.46 20.60
C TRP A 29 -6.49 27.37 19.37
N ILE A 30 -6.17 26.82 18.17
CA ILE A 30 -6.14 27.57 16.90
C ILE A 30 -7.29 27.16 15.96
N ALA A 31 -7.73 25.90 16.00
CA ALA A 31 -8.76 25.33 15.14
C ALA A 31 -9.81 24.56 15.97
N PRO A 32 -10.62 25.25 16.78
CA PRO A 32 -11.58 24.60 17.70
C PRO A 32 -12.67 23.79 16.97
N ASN A 33 -12.95 24.11 15.71
CA ASN A 33 -13.89 23.37 14.85
C ASN A 33 -13.48 21.92 14.57
N LEU A 34 -12.18 21.59 14.69
CA LEU A 34 -11.69 20.22 14.51
C LEU A 34 -12.21 19.24 15.57
N MET A 35 -12.62 19.74 16.74
CA MET A 35 -13.21 18.91 17.79
C MET A 35 -14.44 18.14 17.31
N GLY A 36 -15.20 18.67 16.35
CA GLY A 36 -16.34 17.99 15.73
C GLY A 36 -15.97 16.77 14.88
N LYS A 37 -14.74 16.73 14.39
CA LYS A 37 -14.17 15.63 13.58
C LYS A 37 -13.31 14.65 14.41
N GLY A 38 -13.17 14.85 15.72
CA GLY A 38 -12.28 14.10 16.61
C GLY A 38 -12.76 12.68 16.97
N LYS A 39 -13.63 12.04 16.17
CA LYS A 39 -14.11 10.66 16.40
C LYS A 39 -13.29 9.66 15.60
N GLY A 40 -12.97 8.51 16.22
CA GLY A 40 -12.26 7.41 15.59
C GLY A 40 -10.76 7.66 15.45
N THR A 41 -10.18 6.89 14.55
CA THR A 41 -8.74 6.89 14.27
C THR A 41 -8.48 7.11 12.77
N ARG A 42 -7.24 7.35 12.44
CA ARG A 42 -6.73 7.25 11.07
C ARG A 42 -5.54 6.29 11.04
N SER A 43 -5.37 5.55 9.96
CA SER A 43 -4.15 4.78 9.76
C SER A 43 -2.96 5.75 9.61
N MET A 44 -1.85 5.38 10.22
CA MET A 44 -0.64 6.18 10.28
C MET A 44 0.56 5.31 9.93
N ALA A 45 1.21 5.61 8.82
CA ALA A 45 2.44 4.96 8.43
C ALA A 45 3.55 5.19 9.47
N ASN A 46 4.34 4.16 9.70
CA ASN A 46 5.55 4.29 10.49
C ASN A 46 6.56 5.22 9.77
N TRP A 47 7.58 5.68 10.49
CA TRP A 47 8.60 6.56 9.94
C TRP A 47 9.37 5.95 8.75
N ASP A 48 9.43 4.62 8.68
CA ASP A 48 10.12 3.85 7.64
C ASP A 48 9.17 3.22 6.59
N GLU A 49 7.93 3.70 6.54
CA GLU A 49 6.96 3.32 5.52
C GLU A 49 6.67 4.48 4.55
N ASP A 50 6.49 4.13 3.29
CA ASP A 50 6.01 4.99 2.22
C ASP A 50 5.08 4.24 1.26
N SER A 51 4.61 4.90 0.20
CA SER A 51 3.69 4.28 -0.76
C SER A 51 4.28 3.05 -1.46
N VAL A 52 5.61 3.01 -1.68
CA VAL A 52 6.30 1.85 -2.28
C VAL A 52 6.34 0.68 -1.31
N THR A 53 6.77 0.91 -0.06
CA THR A 53 6.89 -0.17 0.94
C THR A 53 5.55 -0.77 1.30
N MET A 54 4.50 0.04 1.45
CA MET A 54 3.14 -0.44 1.69
C MET A 54 2.60 -1.26 0.50
N SER A 55 2.89 -0.83 -0.74
CA SER A 55 2.54 -1.59 -1.96
C SER A 55 3.24 -2.95 -2.02
N VAL A 56 4.53 -3.02 -1.68
CA VAL A 56 5.25 -4.30 -1.62
C VAL A 56 4.55 -5.26 -0.66
N GLU A 57 4.18 -4.81 0.54
CA GLU A 57 3.51 -5.67 1.52
C GLU A 57 2.10 -6.10 1.07
N ALA A 58 1.33 -5.22 0.40
CA ALA A 58 0.04 -5.59 -0.17
C ALA A 58 0.19 -6.63 -1.30
N ILE A 59 1.16 -6.46 -2.21
CA ILE A 59 1.38 -7.38 -3.33
C ILE A 59 1.88 -8.74 -2.83
N ARG A 60 2.74 -8.79 -1.80
CA ARG A 60 3.20 -10.05 -1.20
C ARG A 60 2.04 -10.91 -0.72
N ARG A 61 0.98 -10.30 -0.16
CA ARG A 61 -0.22 -11.02 0.27
C ARG A 61 -1.05 -11.56 -0.90
N VAL A 62 -1.03 -10.88 -2.05
CA VAL A 62 -1.70 -11.33 -3.28
C VAL A 62 -0.94 -12.50 -3.92
N LEU A 63 0.39 -12.40 -3.99
CA LEU A 63 1.26 -13.43 -4.59
C LEU A 63 1.48 -14.64 -3.68
N GLY A 64 1.29 -14.45 -2.36
CA GLY A 64 1.57 -15.50 -1.38
C GLY A 64 3.08 -15.76 -1.21
N LYS A 65 3.40 -16.94 -0.67
CA LYS A 65 4.77 -17.34 -0.32
C LYS A 65 5.52 -18.07 -1.43
N ASP A 66 4.93 -18.16 -2.61
CA ASP A 66 5.58 -18.79 -3.76
C ASP A 66 6.77 -17.94 -4.23
N ASP A 67 7.91 -18.60 -4.41
CA ASP A 67 9.11 -18.00 -4.95
C ASP A 67 9.09 -17.85 -6.48
N ASP A 68 8.26 -18.65 -7.18
CA ASP A 68 8.04 -18.53 -8.62
C ASP A 68 6.98 -17.47 -8.93
N ARG A 69 7.43 -16.33 -9.36
CA ARG A 69 6.62 -15.18 -9.76
C ARG A 69 6.71 -14.88 -11.26
N SER A 70 7.23 -15.80 -12.06
CA SER A 70 7.44 -15.66 -13.50
C SER A 70 6.14 -15.47 -14.30
N HIS A 71 5.00 -15.81 -13.69
CA HIS A 71 3.67 -15.64 -14.30
C HIS A 71 3.18 -14.17 -14.28
N VAL A 72 3.87 -13.25 -13.62
CA VAL A 72 3.48 -11.83 -13.54
C VAL A 72 3.98 -11.09 -14.77
N ASP A 73 3.08 -10.81 -15.72
CA ASP A 73 3.43 -10.13 -16.97
C ASP A 73 3.53 -8.59 -16.82
N SER A 74 2.72 -8.00 -15.94
CA SER A 74 2.72 -6.53 -15.74
C SER A 74 2.37 -6.12 -14.32
N LEU A 75 2.95 -4.98 -13.90
CA LEU A 75 2.78 -4.35 -12.61
C LEU A 75 2.40 -2.88 -12.80
N PHE A 76 1.19 -2.51 -12.36
CA PHE A 76 0.72 -1.13 -12.31
C PHE A 76 0.81 -0.62 -10.87
N PHE A 77 1.51 0.48 -10.68
CA PHE A 77 1.58 1.17 -9.40
C PHE A 77 0.90 2.52 -9.47
N ALA A 78 -0.15 2.71 -8.69
CA ALA A 78 -0.94 3.93 -8.60
C ALA A 78 -0.69 4.66 -7.28
N SER A 79 -0.30 5.93 -7.34
CA SER A 79 -0.08 6.74 -6.15
C SER A 79 -0.05 8.22 -6.47
N THR A 80 -0.57 9.07 -5.57
CA THR A 80 -0.37 10.53 -5.61
C THR A 80 0.84 10.97 -4.78
N THR A 81 1.49 10.03 -4.08
CA THR A 81 2.60 10.27 -3.15
C THR A 81 3.81 9.37 -3.44
N MET A 82 4.13 9.19 -4.70
CA MET A 82 5.31 8.45 -5.11
C MET A 82 6.58 9.09 -4.54
N PRO A 83 7.51 8.30 -3.97
CA PRO A 83 8.74 8.83 -3.37
C PRO A 83 9.69 9.47 -4.38
N PHE A 84 9.58 9.14 -5.66
CA PHE A 84 10.36 9.74 -6.73
C PHE A 84 9.43 10.31 -7.81
N VAL A 85 9.66 11.58 -8.16
CA VAL A 85 8.92 12.25 -9.24
C VAL A 85 9.39 11.76 -10.62
N ASP A 86 10.70 11.48 -10.76
CA ASP A 86 11.33 10.99 -11.99
C ASP A 86 12.25 9.80 -11.67
N ARG A 87 11.66 8.66 -11.47
CA ARG A 87 12.24 7.33 -11.37
C ARG A 87 11.09 6.34 -11.41
N LEU A 88 11.26 5.22 -12.09
CA LEU A 88 10.23 4.18 -12.15
C LEU A 88 10.03 3.57 -10.74
N ASN A 89 8.97 4.00 -10.04
CA ASN A 89 8.66 3.54 -8.68
C ASN A 89 8.19 2.08 -8.66
N SER A 90 7.38 1.68 -9.64
CA SER A 90 7.01 0.28 -9.85
C SER A 90 8.22 -0.63 -10.12
N GLY A 91 9.29 -0.10 -10.71
CA GLY A 91 10.56 -0.81 -10.84
C GLY A 91 11.25 -1.12 -9.50
N ILE A 92 11.07 -0.27 -8.48
CA ILE A 92 11.53 -0.55 -7.10
C ILE A 92 10.72 -1.71 -6.51
N ILE A 93 9.40 -1.68 -6.70
CA ILE A 93 8.49 -2.75 -6.24
C ILE A 93 8.83 -4.07 -6.93
N ARG A 94 9.04 -4.05 -8.27
CA ARG A 94 9.49 -5.21 -9.04
C ARG A 94 10.74 -5.85 -8.45
N ALA A 95 11.76 -5.03 -8.18
CA ALA A 95 13.02 -5.50 -7.63
C ALA A 95 12.87 -6.07 -6.21
N ALA A 96 12.06 -5.45 -5.34
CA ALA A 96 11.78 -5.95 -4.00
C ALA A 96 11.03 -7.28 -4.02
N LEU A 97 10.13 -7.46 -4.99
CA LEU A 97 9.35 -8.68 -5.18
C LEU A 97 10.08 -9.75 -6.00
N THR A 98 11.28 -9.48 -6.49
CA THR A 98 12.03 -10.40 -7.38
C THR A 98 11.21 -10.88 -8.59
N LEU A 99 10.40 -9.97 -9.17
CA LEU A 99 9.72 -10.26 -10.45
C LEU A 99 10.74 -10.21 -11.60
N GLU A 100 10.42 -10.91 -12.69
CA GLU A 100 11.29 -10.99 -13.86
C GLU A 100 11.56 -9.59 -14.48
N GLU A 101 12.68 -9.44 -15.18
CA GLU A 101 13.03 -8.16 -15.82
C GLU A 101 12.07 -7.79 -16.95
N GLU A 102 11.44 -8.78 -17.54
CA GLU A 102 10.42 -8.67 -18.58
C GLU A 102 9.07 -8.20 -18.07
N THR A 103 8.83 -8.22 -16.74
CA THR A 103 7.60 -7.68 -16.16
C THR A 103 7.46 -6.20 -16.51
N GLU A 104 6.42 -5.85 -17.28
CA GLU A 104 6.17 -4.46 -17.66
C GLU A 104 5.72 -3.66 -16.45
N CYS A 105 6.49 -2.63 -16.09
CA CYS A 105 6.26 -1.79 -14.91
C CYS A 105 5.72 -0.42 -15.32
N ILE A 106 4.60 0.02 -14.71
CA ILE A 106 3.89 1.24 -15.08
C ILE A 106 3.51 2.02 -13.81
N ASP A 107 3.90 3.29 -13.76
CA ASP A 107 3.49 4.24 -12.71
C ASP A 107 2.29 5.07 -13.19
N ILE A 108 1.22 5.18 -12.37
CA ILE A 108 0.03 6.00 -12.63
C ILE A 108 -0.19 6.96 -11.46
N SER A 109 -0.24 8.26 -11.74
CA SER A 109 -0.30 9.30 -10.71
C SER A 109 -1.24 10.45 -11.08
N SER A 110 -1.17 11.52 -10.30
CA SER A 110 -1.78 12.85 -10.54
C SER A 110 -3.28 12.97 -10.27
N THR A 111 -3.94 11.94 -9.75
CA THR A 111 -5.36 12.00 -9.36
C THR A 111 -5.70 10.93 -8.32
N LEU A 112 -6.68 11.20 -7.44
CA LEU A 112 -7.15 10.22 -6.46
C LEU A 112 -7.85 9.01 -7.09
N LYS A 113 -8.29 9.10 -8.35
CA LYS A 113 -8.82 7.96 -9.10
C LYS A 113 -7.73 7.10 -9.79
N SER A 114 -6.44 7.40 -9.60
CA SER A 114 -5.34 6.63 -10.24
C SER A 114 -5.40 5.12 -9.96
N GLY A 115 -5.86 4.69 -8.78
CA GLY A 115 -6.05 3.28 -8.46
C GLY A 115 -7.08 2.60 -9.36
N THR A 116 -8.26 3.20 -9.55
CA THR A 116 -9.29 2.68 -10.45
C THR A 116 -8.90 2.81 -11.92
N THR A 117 -8.20 3.88 -12.29
CA THR A 117 -7.62 4.02 -13.64
C THR A 117 -6.63 2.90 -13.94
N ALA A 118 -5.71 2.60 -12.99
CA ALA A 118 -4.77 1.48 -13.12
C ALA A 118 -5.49 0.13 -13.28
N LEU A 119 -6.56 -0.09 -12.50
CA LEU A 119 -7.35 -1.30 -12.57
C LEU A 119 -8.04 -1.46 -13.94
N ILE A 120 -8.63 -0.39 -14.49
CA ILE A 120 -9.25 -0.42 -15.83
C ILE A 120 -8.19 -0.77 -16.89
N GLN A 121 -6.99 -0.15 -16.84
CA GLN A 121 -5.92 -0.43 -17.80
C GLN A 121 -5.43 -1.89 -17.70
N ALA A 122 -5.30 -2.43 -16.50
CA ALA A 122 -4.92 -3.84 -16.31
C ALA A 122 -6.00 -4.80 -16.83
N LEU A 123 -7.29 -4.52 -16.58
CA LEU A 123 -8.41 -5.30 -17.11
C LEU A 123 -8.42 -5.28 -18.64
N ASP A 124 -8.23 -4.13 -19.28
CA ASP A 124 -8.17 -4.01 -20.74
C ASP A 124 -6.94 -4.73 -21.29
N LYS A 125 -5.80 -4.68 -20.61
CA LYS A 125 -4.57 -5.37 -21.02
C LYS A 125 -4.74 -6.89 -21.00
N VAL A 126 -5.35 -7.44 -19.94
CA VAL A 126 -5.64 -8.88 -19.85
C VAL A 126 -6.74 -9.27 -20.86
N LYS A 127 -7.78 -8.45 -21.01
CA LYS A 127 -8.87 -8.70 -21.97
C LYS A 127 -8.41 -8.70 -23.43
N SER A 128 -7.42 -7.88 -23.77
CA SER A 128 -6.81 -7.86 -25.12
C SER A 128 -5.87 -9.04 -25.39
N GLY A 129 -5.45 -9.78 -24.35
CA GLY A 129 -4.46 -10.86 -24.44
C GLY A 129 -3.02 -10.37 -24.47
N SER A 130 -2.77 -9.07 -24.21
CA SER A 130 -1.40 -8.51 -24.11
C SER A 130 -0.71 -8.87 -22.80
N SER A 131 -1.46 -9.34 -21.82
CA SER A 131 -1.00 -9.90 -20.55
C SER A 131 -1.95 -11.03 -20.16
N ASN A 132 -1.46 -12.05 -19.47
CA ASN A 132 -2.31 -13.08 -18.87
C ASN A 132 -2.59 -12.78 -17.40
N TYR A 133 -1.59 -12.20 -16.72
CA TYR A 133 -1.65 -11.91 -15.29
C TYR A 133 -1.03 -10.55 -15.00
N SER A 134 -1.83 -9.64 -14.49
CA SER A 134 -1.41 -8.28 -14.14
C SER A 134 -1.62 -8.01 -12.66
N ILE A 135 -0.65 -7.38 -12.03
CA ILE A 135 -0.80 -6.86 -10.66
C ILE A 135 -1.09 -5.35 -10.71
N VAL A 136 -2.10 -4.93 -10.01
CA VAL A 136 -2.38 -3.51 -9.73
C VAL A 136 -2.15 -3.26 -8.25
N SER A 137 -1.35 -2.26 -7.90
CA SER A 137 -1.26 -1.78 -6.52
C SER A 137 -1.53 -0.29 -6.47
N ALA A 138 -2.31 0.12 -5.48
CA ALA A 138 -2.55 1.53 -5.18
C ALA A 138 -2.16 1.81 -3.73
N SER A 139 -1.49 2.94 -3.48
CA SER A 139 -0.99 3.29 -2.14
C SER A 139 -0.71 4.76 -2.01
N ASP A 140 -1.10 5.36 -0.88
CA ASP A 140 -0.76 6.74 -0.56
C ASP A 140 -0.35 6.92 0.91
N LYS A 141 0.60 7.85 1.13
CA LYS A 141 0.97 8.46 2.41
C LYS A 141 0.91 9.97 2.25
N ARG A 142 -0.29 10.54 2.42
CA ARG A 142 -0.52 11.97 2.18
C ARG A 142 -0.20 12.81 3.41
N LYS A 143 0.61 13.85 3.24
CA LYS A 143 0.90 14.84 4.28
C LYS A 143 -0.24 15.85 4.37
N ALA A 144 -0.53 16.30 5.58
CA ALA A 144 -1.52 17.34 5.85
C ALA A 144 -0.91 18.46 6.70
N ARG A 145 -1.31 19.71 6.44
CA ARG A 145 -0.89 20.84 7.28
C ARG A 145 -1.46 20.68 8.67
N SER A 146 -0.66 20.96 9.70
CA SER A 146 -1.13 20.95 11.09
C SER A 146 -2.30 21.92 11.27
N ALA A 147 -3.28 21.51 12.07
CA ALA A 147 -4.54 22.21 12.29
C ALA A 147 -5.47 22.31 11.06
N SER A 148 -5.26 21.50 10.02
CA SER A 148 -6.20 21.35 8.91
C SER A 148 -7.18 20.21 9.16
N SER A 149 -8.34 20.22 8.44
CA SER A 149 -9.27 19.09 8.48
C SER A 149 -8.66 17.83 7.86
N GLN A 150 -7.77 17.98 6.88
CA GLN A 150 -7.05 16.89 6.21
C GLN A 150 -6.22 16.04 7.17
N GLU A 151 -5.68 16.62 8.25
CA GLU A 151 -4.98 15.87 9.30
C GLU A 151 -5.84 14.78 9.95
N LEU A 152 -7.16 15.02 10.01
CA LEU A 152 -8.15 14.10 10.56
C LEU A 152 -8.77 13.20 9.48
N ASP A 153 -8.86 13.71 8.24
CA ASP A 153 -9.55 13.03 7.16
C ASP A 153 -8.63 12.05 6.40
N PHE A 154 -7.32 12.35 6.23
CA PHE A 154 -6.39 11.47 5.52
C PHE A 154 -6.01 10.24 6.35
N GLY A 155 -5.66 9.17 5.68
CA GLY A 155 -5.08 7.94 6.22
C GLY A 155 -4.05 7.36 5.26
N ASP A 156 -3.23 6.45 5.74
CA ASP A 156 -2.18 5.80 4.96
C ASP A 156 -2.55 4.33 4.74
N GLY A 157 -2.28 3.80 3.55
CA GLY A 157 -2.57 2.40 3.26
C GLY A 157 -2.29 2.03 1.81
N ALA A 158 -2.39 0.74 1.55
CA ALA A 158 -2.23 0.18 0.21
C ALA A 158 -3.23 -0.95 -0.05
N VAL A 159 -3.46 -1.23 -1.32
CA VAL A 159 -4.19 -2.38 -1.80
C VAL A 159 -3.46 -2.96 -3.00
N ALA A 160 -3.51 -4.27 -3.16
CA ALA A 160 -3.04 -4.96 -4.36
C ALA A 160 -4.14 -5.88 -4.90
N ILE A 161 -4.20 -5.99 -6.21
CA ILE A 161 -5.21 -6.74 -6.96
C ILE A 161 -4.51 -7.53 -8.06
N ALA A 162 -4.79 -8.82 -8.16
CA ALA A 162 -4.44 -9.64 -9.30
C ALA A 162 -5.58 -9.65 -10.31
N VAL A 163 -5.28 -9.22 -11.52
CA VAL A 163 -6.16 -9.27 -12.68
C VAL A 163 -5.77 -10.46 -13.55
N ASP A 164 -6.72 -11.34 -13.83
CA ASP A 164 -6.51 -12.61 -14.50
C ASP A 164 -7.71 -12.95 -15.41
N ASN A 165 -7.58 -13.99 -16.20
CA ASN A 165 -8.65 -14.63 -16.95
C ASN A 165 -9.04 -16.02 -16.42
N LYS A 166 -8.49 -16.42 -15.24
CA LYS A 166 -8.73 -17.71 -14.58
C LYS A 166 -9.04 -17.53 -13.11
N ASN A 167 -9.79 -18.46 -12.55
CA ASN A 167 -10.08 -18.53 -11.10
C ASN A 167 -10.63 -17.21 -10.53
N LEU A 168 -11.44 -16.50 -11.30
CA LEU A 168 -11.94 -15.19 -10.92
C LEU A 168 -12.84 -15.29 -9.70
N ILE A 169 -12.59 -14.46 -8.68
CA ILE A 169 -13.47 -14.25 -7.53
C ILE A 169 -14.50 -13.15 -7.82
N ALA A 170 -14.17 -12.22 -8.71
CA ALA A 170 -15.08 -11.20 -9.21
C ALA A 170 -14.83 -10.99 -10.71
N LYS A 171 -15.88 -11.15 -11.51
CA LYS A 171 -15.86 -10.99 -12.96
C LYS A 171 -16.07 -9.52 -13.31
N TYR A 172 -15.23 -8.97 -14.18
CA TYR A 172 -15.42 -7.64 -14.74
C TYR A 172 -16.57 -7.62 -15.75
N ILE A 173 -17.52 -6.73 -15.57
CA ILE A 173 -18.67 -6.58 -16.46
C ILE A 173 -18.45 -5.40 -17.43
N ASN A 174 -18.25 -4.19 -16.87
CA ASN A 174 -18.03 -2.99 -17.68
C ASN A 174 -17.42 -1.86 -16.84
N SER A 175 -16.96 -0.79 -17.52
CA SER A 175 -16.50 0.45 -16.88
C SER A 175 -16.86 1.68 -17.69
N SER A 176 -16.87 2.81 -17.00
CA SER A 176 -16.98 4.14 -17.59
C SER A 176 -15.96 5.07 -16.92
N SER A 177 -15.32 5.92 -17.74
CA SER A 177 -14.35 6.91 -17.26
C SER A 177 -14.71 8.28 -17.83
N LEU A 178 -14.82 9.27 -16.95
CA LEU A 178 -14.94 10.68 -17.33
C LEU A 178 -13.66 11.40 -16.92
N SER A 179 -13.12 12.18 -17.84
CA SER A 179 -12.02 13.11 -17.57
C SER A 179 -12.55 14.53 -17.70
N ILE A 180 -12.53 15.26 -16.61
CA ILE A 180 -13.05 16.63 -16.53
C ILE A 180 -12.01 17.46 -15.80
N ASP A 181 -11.61 18.60 -16.36
CA ASP A 181 -10.72 19.55 -15.70
C ASP A 181 -11.48 20.26 -14.56
N PHE A 182 -11.72 19.49 -13.50
CA PHE A 182 -12.36 19.95 -12.28
C PHE A 182 -11.35 19.94 -11.15
N ILE A 183 -11.09 21.11 -10.59
CA ILE A 183 -10.10 21.29 -9.53
C ILE A 183 -10.80 21.15 -8.17
N ASP A 184 -10.66 19.98 -7.56
CA ASP A 184 -11.01 19.71 -6.16
C ASP A 184 -9.86 20.05 -5.23
N HIS A 185 -8.65 19.61 -5.58
CA HIS A 185 -7.39 19.93 -4.94
C HIS A 185 -6.27 19.88 -5.98
N PHE A 186 -5.13 20.43 -5.63
CA PHE A 186 -3.91 20.28 -6.42
C PHE A 186 -2.66 20.36 -5.52
N ARG A 187 -1.55 19.84 -6.00
CA ARG A 187 -0.23 19.97 -5.39
C ARG A 187 0.82 20.15 -6.48
N GLN A 188 1.65 21.18 -6.33
CA GLN A 188 2.79 21.38 -7.22
C GLN A 188 3.98 20.48 -6.82
N PRO A 189 4.95 20.20 -7.73
CA PRO A 189 6.05 19.28 -7.45
C PRO A 189 6.92 19.64 -6.24
N ASN A 190 7.00 20.91 -5.88
CA ASN A 190 7.82 21.41 -4.75
C ASN A 190 6.98 21.64 -3.47
N GLU A 191 5.69 21.29 -3.49
CA GLU A 191 4.80 21.43 -2.34
C GLU A 191 4.60 20.09 -1.65
N GLU A 192 4.59 20.12 -0.31
CA GLU A 192 4.37 18.92 0.50
C GLU A 192 2.88 18.63 0.74
N PHE A 193 2.03 19.68 0.65
CA PHE A 193 0.63 19.64 1.06
C PHE A 193 -0.31 19.89 -0.11
N ASP A 194 -1.43 19.18 -0.10
CA ASP A 194 -2.52 19.45 -1.01
C ASP A 194 -3.16 20.81 -0.69
N TYR A 195 -3.43 21.60 -1.72
CA TYR A 195 -4.26 22.79 -1.64
C TYR A 195 -5.66 22.41 -2.04
N ASN A 196 -6.60 22.39 -1.10
CA ASN A 196 -7.99 22.07 -1.34
C ASN A 196 -8.77 23.33 -1.70
N TRP A 197 -9.73 23.17 -2.60
CA TRP A 197 -10.67 24.22 -2.94
C TRP A 197 -11.87 24.23 -1.96
N GLU A 198 -12.91 25.00 -2.24
CA GLU A 198 -14.07 25.18 -1.38
C GLU A 198 -14.94 23.92 -1.32
N GLU A 199 -15.23 23.42 -0.10
CA GLU A 199 -15.91 22.14 0.14
C GLU A 199 -17.28 22.03 -0.54
N ARG A 200 -18.08 23.13 -0.55
CA ARG A 200 -19.40 23.14 -1.20
C ARG A 200 -19.28 22.98 -2.71
N TRP A 201 -18.30 23.68 -3.31
CA TRP A 201 -18.02 23.57 -4.72
C TRP A 201 -17.63 22.13 -5.10
N ILE A 202 -16.72 21.52 -4.36
CA ILE A 202 -16.29 20.14 -4.59
C ILE A 202 -17.46 19.18 -4.47
N ARG A 203 -18.31 19.35 -3.44
CA ARG A 203 -19.47 18.50 -3.23
C ARG A 203 -20.53 18.71 -4.33
N ASP A 204 -20.95 19.94 -4.58
CA ASP A 204 -22.16 20.24 -5.36
C ASP A 204 -21.89 20.22 -6.88
N GLU A 205 -20.74 20.74 -7.32
CA GLU A 205 -20.35 20.76 -8.72
C GLU A 205 -19.51 19.55 -9.12
N GLY A 206 -18.71 19.03 -8.22
CA GLY A 206 -17.88 17.83 -8.41
C GLY A 206 -18.69 16.55 -8.22
N TYR A 207 -18.73 16.05 -6.99
CA TYR A 207 -19.34 14.76 -6.68
C TYR A 207 -20.76 14.60 -7.20
N LEU A 208 -21.69 15.53 -6.86
CA LEU A 208 -23.12 15.41 -7.17
C LEU A 208 -23.47 15.59 -8.65
N LYS A 209 -22.55 16.07 -9.48
CA LYS A 209 -22.79 16.22 -10.94
C LYS A 209 -21.96 15.24 -11.77
N ILE A 210 -20.69 15.02 -11.40
CA ILE A 210 -19.74 14.25 -12.23
C ILE A 210 -19.94 12.75 -12.02
N VAL A 211 -19.99 12.28 -10.76
CA VAL A 211 -20.10 10.86 -10.46
C VAL A 211 -21.38 10.22 -10.99
N PRO A 212 -22.58 10.84 -10.82
CA PRO A 212 -23.81 10.29 -11.40
C PRO A 212 -23.76 10.14 -12.92
N LYS A 213 -23.14 11.10 -13.61
CA LYS A 213 -22.99 11.03 -15.08
C LYS A 213 -22.15 9.82 -15.50
N ALA A 214 -21.07 9.52 -14.78
CA ALA A 214 -20.25 8.34 -15.06
C ALA A 214 -21.01 7.03 -14.77
N ILE A 215 -21.81 6.99 -13.70
CA ILE A 215 -22.66 5.84 -13.34
C ILE A 215 -23.73 5.60 -14.40
N GLU A 216 -24.46 6.65 -14.81
CA GLU A 216 -25.51 6.58 -15.83
C GLU A 216 -24.94 6.06 -17.18
N GLU A 217 -23.74 6.51 -17.56
CA GLU A 217 -23.06 6.02 -18.75
C GLU A 217 -22.73 4.53 -18.64
N LEU A 218 -22.21 4.07 -17.49
CA LEU A 218 -21.94 2.66 -17.25
C LEU A 218 -23.24 1.84 -17.29
N PHE A 219 -24.30 2.28 -16.63
CA PHE A 219 -25.58 1.57 -16.61
C PHE A 219 -26.14 1.39 -18.03
N SER A 220 -26.04 2.43 -18.86
CA SER A 220 -26.42 2.35 -20.28
C SER A 220 -25.58 1.33 -21.05
N LYS A 221 -24.25 1.32 -20.86
CA LYS A 221 -23.32 0.35 -21.51
C LYS A 221 -23.55 -1.09 -21.07
N ALA A 222 -23.85 -1.30 -19.80
CA ALA A 222 -24.06 -2.62 -19.21
C ALA A 222 -25.52 -3.11 -19.31
N ASN A 223 -26.45 -2.26 -19.76
CA ASN A 223 -27.89 -2.51 -19.81
C ASN A 223 -28.46 -2.96 -18.46
N ILE A 224 -28.13 -2.23 -17.40
CA ILE A 224 -28.59 -2.42 -16.02
C ILE A 224 -29.16 -1.14 -15.45
N SER A 225 -29.72 -1.24 -14.24
CA SER A 225 -30.25 -0.13 -13.45
C SER A 225 -29.64 -0.08 -12.07
N GLY A 226 -29.86 1.00 -11.31
CA GLY A 226 -29.36 1.12 -9.95
C GLY A 226 -29.91 0.07 -8.99
N SER A 227 -31.12 -0.49 -9.27
CA SER A 227 -31.72 -1.57 -8.47
C SER A 227 -30.98 -2.92 -8.59
N ASP A 228 -30.12 -3.07 -9.59
CA ASP A 228 -29.32 -4.28 -9.80
C ASP A 228 -28.01 -4.28 -9.01
N ILE A 229 -27.69 -3.21 -8.27
CA ILE A 229 -26.45 -3.03 -7.54
C ILE A 229 -26.65 -3.45 -6.09
N ASP A 230 -25.86 -4.44 -5.63
CA ASP A 230 -25.90 -4.95 -4.25
C ASP A 230 -24.93 -4.20 -3.33
N TYR A 231 -23.81 -3.70 -3.86
CA TYR A 231 -22.83 -2.90 -3.13
C TYR A 231 -22.38 -1.70 -3.93
N PHE A 232 -22.53 -0.50 -3.36
CA PHE A 232 -22.07 0.74 -3.96
C PHE A 232 -20.91 1.34 -3.16
N ILE A 233 -19.76 1.46 -3.78
CA ILE A 233 -18.53 2.00 -3.21
C ILE A 233 -18.25 3.37 -3.81
N LEU A 234 -18.17 4.39 -2.94
CA LEU A 234 -17.75 5.75 -3.29
C LEU A 234 -17.06 6.39 -2.09
N PRO A 235 -15.71 6.47 -2.07
CA PRO A 235 -15.00 7.24 -1.06
C PRO A 235 -15.40 8.71 -1.10
N SER A 236 -15.69 9.29 0.07
CA SER A 236 -15.89 10.73 0.20
C SER A 236 -15.61 11.18 1.63
N VAL A 237 -14.90 12.27 1.77
CA VAL A 237 -14.72 12.96 3.07
C VAL A 237 -15.95 13.82 3.44
N PHE A 238 -16.88 14.03 2.51
CA PHE A 238 -18.10 14.79 2.73
C PHE A 238 -19.23 13.88 3.22
N PRO A 239 -19.86 14.20 4.36
CA PRO A 239 -20.92 13.35 4.92
C PRO A 239 -22.10 13.13 3.95
N ARG A 240 -22.52 11.87 3.79
CA ARG A 240 -23.72 11.45 3.04
C ARG A 240 -23.73 11.73 1.52
N VAL A 241 -22.60 12.12 0.94
CA VAL A 241 -22.51 12.36 -0.52
C VAL A 241 -22.72 11.06 -1.28
N ASP A 242 -22.17 9.97 -0.80
CA ASP A 242 -22.35 8.61 -1.28
C ASP A 242 -23.85 8.20 -1.32
N GLN A 243 -24.57 8.41 -0.21
CA GLN A 243 -26.01 8.14 -0.12
C GLN A 243 -26.85 9.02 -1.05
N MET A 244 -26.49 10.31 -1.20
CA MET A 244 -27.16 11.23 -2.11
C MET A 244 -26.99 10.80 -3.57
N ILE A 245 -25.79 10.34 -3.94
CA ILE A 245 -25.50 9.85 -5.29
C ILE A 245 -26.19 8.52 -5.53
N ALA A 246 -26.14 7.58 -4.58
CA ALA A 246 -26.88 6.32 -4.67
C ALA A 246 -28.36 6.56 -4.98
N LYS A 247 -29.03 7.42 -4.19
CA LYS A 247 -30.44 7.77 -4.41
C LYS A 247 -30.68 8.40 -5.79
N LYS A 248 -29.79 9.28 -6.24
CA LYS A 248 -29.89 9.94 -7.55
C LYS A 248 -29.80 8.96 -8.71
N CYS A 249 -28.96 7.91 -8.57
CA CYS A 249 -28.74 6.88 -9.58
C CYS A 249 -29.69 5.67 -9.42
N GLY A 250 -30.69 5.73 -8.53
CA GLY A 250 -31.65 4.64 -8.31
C GLY A 250 -31.07 3.43 -7.56
N ILE A 251 -29.91 3.58 -6.90
CA ILE A 251 -29.29 2.56 -6.05
C ILE A 251 -29.93 2.64 -4.67
N ASN A 252 -30.24 1.48 -4.06
CA ASN A 252 -30.77 1.45 -2.69
C ASN A 252 -29.72 2.04 -1.72
N PRO A 253 -30.07 3.06 -0.91
CA PRO A 253 -29.14 3.64 0.07
C PRO A 253 -28.59 2.63 1.10
N GLU A 254 -29.27 1.53 1.35
CA GLU A 254 -28.78 0.46 2.23
C GLU A 254 -27.59 -0.32 1.61
N ASN A 255 -27.42 -0.26 0.30
CA ASN A 255 -26.32 -0.88 -0.44
C ASN A 255 -25.06 -0.02 -0.48
N VAL A 256 -25.09 1.19 0.10
CA VAL A 256 -23.92 2.06 0.22
C VAL A 256 -22.96 1.46 1.27
N VAL A 257 -21.74 1.22 0.84
CA VAL A 257 -20.69 0.61 1.68
C VAL A 257 -20.12 1.64 2.65
N ASP A 258 -19.86 1.23 3.90
CA ASP A 258 -19.12 2.06 4.87
C ASP A 258 -17.76 2.47 4.30
N ASN A 259 -17.46 3.76 4.37
CA ASN A 259 -16.26 4.33 3.78
C ASN A 259 -15.01 4.21 4.67
N LEU A 260 -15.04 3.44 5.74
CA LEU A 260 -13.93 3.19 6.66
C LEU A 260 -13.33 4.45 7.30
N ALA A 261 -13.93 5.62 7.12
CA ALA A 261 -13.37 6.91 7.52
C ALA A 261 -13.10 7.03 9.02
N LEU A 262 -13.88 6.33 9.87
CA LEU A 262 -13.71 6.35 11.32
C LEU A 262 -12.58 5.43 11.82
N SER A 263 -12.11 4.52 10.98
CA SER A 263 -11.10 3.52 11.34
C SER A 263 -9.75 3.80 10.69
N THR A 264 -9.76 4.17 9.39
CA THR A 264 -8.53 4.35 8.60
C THR A 264 -8.30 5.78 8.15
N GLY A 265 -9.36 6.60 8.04
CA GLY A 265 -9.32 7.81 7.23
C GLY A 265 -9.31 7.48 5.73
N ASP A 266 -9.21 8.50 4.90
CA ASP A 266 -9.14 8.37 3.44
C ASP A 266 -7.71 8.04 2.98
N THR A 267 -7.51 6.82 2.48
CA THR A 267 -6.21 6.30 2.01
C THR A 267 -5.88 6.67 0.55
N GLY A 268 -6.49 7.72 0.03
CA GLY A 268 -6.18 8.27 -1.30
C GLY A 268 -6.52 7.33 -2.45
N SER A 269 -5.58 7.16 -3.36
CA SER A 269 -5.76 6.31 -4.57
C SER A 269 -6.10 4.85 -4.25
N ALA A 270 -5.76 4.36 -3.04
CA ALA A 270 -6.07 3.01 -2.59
C ALA A 270 -7.50 2.87 -2.05
N HIS A 271 -8.16 3.96 -1.66
CA HIS A 271 -9.30 3.88 -0.74
C HIS A 271 -10.50 3.12 -1.32
N SER A 272 -10.93 3.43 -2.54
CA SER A 272 -12.05 2.72 -3.19
C SER A 272 -11.78 1.22 -3.35
N LEU A 273 -10.53 0.86 -3.62
CA LEU A 273 -10.13 -0.53 -3.82
C LEU A 273 -9.95 -1.27 -2.47
N LEU A 274 -9.58 -0.57 -1.39
CA LEU A 274 -9.63 -1.12 -0.02
C LEU A 274 -11.07 -1.41 0.43
N MET A 275 -12.00 -0.50 0.15
CA MET A 275 -13.44 -0.75 0.37
C MET A 275 -13.90 -1.96 -0.46
N PHE A 276 -13.44 -2.11 -1.70
CA PHE A 276 -13.75 -3.26 -2.54
C PHE A 276 -13.22 -4.57 -1.92
N ALA A 277 -11.98 -4.58 -1.43
CA ALA A 277 -11.43 -5.73 -0.72
C ALA A 277 -12.31 -6.13 0.48
N SER A 278 -12.77 -5.16 1.28
CA SER A 278 -13.65 -5.43 2.44
C SER A 278 -15.01 -6.00 2.06
N ILE A 279 -15.51 -5.68 0.86
CA ILE A 279 -16.77 -6.25 0.35
C ILE A 279 -16.57 -7.68 -0.13
N LEU A 280 -15.49 -7.98 -0.85
CA LEU A 280 -15.23 -9.34 -1.32
C LEU A 280 -15.01 -10.35 -0.19
N GLU A 281 -14.73 -9.91 1.05
CA GLU A 281 -14.66 -10.76 2.23
C GLU A 281 -16.02 -11.31 2.69
N LYS A 282 -17.13 -10.67 2.29
CA LYS A 282 -18.49 -10.99 2.74
C LYS A 282 -19.52 -11.15 1.63
N ALA A 283 -19.17 -10.81 0.40
CA ALA A 283 -20.06 -10.87 -0.75
C ALA A 283 -20.36 -12.32 -1.17
N ASN A 284 -21.57 -12.53 -1.70
CA ASN A 284 -22.03 -13.81 -2.19
C ASN A 284 -21.95 -13.88 -3.74
N PRO A 285 -21.87 -15.09 -4.32
CA PRO A 285 -21.92 -15.25 -5.77
C PRO A 285 -23.16 -14.64 -6.40
N GLY A 286 -22.98 -13.97 -7.53
CA GLY A 286 -24.03 -13.28 -8.29
C GLY A 286 -24.27 -11.83 -7.84
N GLU A 287 -23.78 -11.43 -6.65
CA GLU A 287 -23.89 -10.04 -6.21
C GLU A 287 -23.04 -9.10 -7.04
N LYS A 288 -23.58 -7.91 -7.33
CA LYS A 288 -22.94 -6.88 -8.15
C LYS A 288 -22.35 -5.76 -7.30
N VAL A 289 -21.08 -5.48 -7.52
CA VAL A 289 -20.32 -4.43 -6.84
C VAL A 289 -20.02 -3.31 -7.83
N LEU A 290 -20.53 -2.10 -7.54
CA LEU A 290 -20.26 -0.89 -8.28
C LEU A 290 -19.20 -0.07 -7.52
N ILE A 291 -18.02 0.10 -8.11
CA ILE A 291 -16.94 0.90 -7.57
C ILE A 291 -16.94 2.24 -8.30
N SER A 292 -16.97 3.34 -7.55
CA SER A 292 -16.78 4.68 -8.08
C SER A 292 -15.61 5.36 -7.39
N SER A 293 -14.83 6.12 -8.14
CA SER A 293 -13.76 6.96 -7.64
C SER A 293 -13.81 8.34 -8.29
N PHE A 294 -13.54 9.39 -7.51
CA PHE A 294 -13.58 10.78 -7.94
C PHE A 294 -12.20 11.42 -7.85
N GLY A 295 -11.84 12.21 -8.85
CA GLY A 295 -10.59 12.97 -8.92
C GLY A 295 -10.26 13.38 -10.35
N GLY A 296 -10.41 14.67 -10.70
CA GLY A 296 -10.26 15.15 -12.09
C GLY A 296 -11.23 14.46 -13.06
N GLY A 297 -12.44 14.14 -12.58
CA GLY A 297 -13.44 13.33 -13.24
C GLY A 297 -13.91 12.17 -12.37
N SER A 298 -14.37 11.07 -12.96
CA SER A 298 -14.77 9.87 -12.22
C SER A 298 -14.54 8.60 -13.04
N ASP A 299 -14.03 7.57 -12.40
CA ASP A 299 -14.02 6.20 -12.90
C ASP A 299 -15.10 5.40 -12.18
N VAL A 300 -15.80 4.57 -12.93
CA VAL A 300 -16.83 3.65 -12.41
C VAL A 300 -16.60 2.27 -13.00
N ILE A 301 -16.57 1.24 -12.15
CA ILE A 301 -16.29 -0.14 -12.55
C ILE A 301 -17.35 -1.06 -11.93
N LEU A 302 -17.90 -1.96 -12.75
CA LEU A 302 -18.88 -2.95 -12.32
C LEU A 302 -18.26 -4.35 -12.34
N PHE A 303 -18.36 -5.02 -11.19
CA PHE A 303 -18.02 -6.43 -11.04
C PHE A 303 -19.23 -7.27 -10.62
N GLU A 304 -19.22 -8.54 -10.99
CA GLU A 304 -20.13 -9.57 -10.47
C GLU A 304 -19.29 -10.62 -9.74
N VAL A 305 -19.67 -10.91 -8.51
CA VAL A 305 -18.99 -11.90 -7.66
C VAL A 305 -19.26 -13.31 -8.21
N THR A 306 -18.22 -14.14 -8.29
CA THR A 306 -18.32 -15.50 -8.83
C THR A 306 -18.40 -16.55 -7.74
N ASP A 307 -18.71 -17.80 -8.11
CA ASP A 307 -18.72 -18.92 -7.18
C ASP A 307 -17.35 -19.21 -6.54
N ASN A 308 -16.25 -18.79 -7.17
CA ASN A 308 -14.91 -19.00 -6.64
C ASN A 308 -14.66 -18.25 -5.33
N ILE A 309 -15.43 -17.20 -5.04
CA ILE A 309 -15.33 -16.44 -3.78
C ILE A 309 -15.50 -17.34 -2.56
N LYS A 310 -16.30 -18.41 -2.65
CA LYS A 310 -16.55 -19.36 -1.54
C LYS A 310 -15.26 -20.07 -1.09
N ASN A 311 -14.30 -20.22 -1.98
CA ASN A 311 -13.02 -20.90 -1.74
C ASN A 311 -11.87 -19.92 -1.54
N TYR A 312 -12.11 -18.63 -1.78
CA TYR A 312 -11.10 -17.59 -1.62
C TYR A 312 -10.87 -17.29 -0.13
N LYS A 313 -9.61 -17.36 0.29
CA LYS A 313 -9.18 -17.03 1.65
C LYS A 313 -7.97 -16.12 1.57
N PRO A 314 -8.14 -14.81 1.81
CA PRO A 314 -7.01 -13.90 1.89
C PRO A 314 -6.13 -14.27 3.08
N GLU A 315 -4.83 -14.03 2.98
CA GLU A 315 -3.88 -14.25 4.09
C GLU A 315 -4.28 -13.41 5.33
N GLN A 316 -4.76 -12.19 5.09
CA GLN A 316 -5.27 -11.30 6.13
C GLN A 316 -6.45 -10.49 5.57
N THR A 317 -7.57 -10.50 6.28
CA THR A 317 -8.77 -9.73 5.91
C THR A 317 -8.63 -8.26 6.26
N ILE A 318 -9.39 -7.39 5.59
CA ILE A 318 -9.49 -5.97 5.95
C ILE A 318 -10.02 -5.83 7.37
N GLU A 319 -11.02 -6.63 7.74
CA GLU A 319 -11.54 -6.65 9.10
C GLU A 319 -10.44 -6.98 10.13
N SER A 320 -9.60 -7.97 9.87
CA SER A 320 -8.45 -8.30 10.73
C SER A 320 -7.46 -7.13 10.80
N LEU A 321 -7.15 -6.48 9.67
CA LEU A 321 -6.27 -5.31 9.63
C LEU A 321 -6.80 -4.12 10.44
N LEU A 322 -8.11 -3.91 10.43
CA LEU A 322 -8.75 -2.88 11.25
C LEU A 322 -8.64 -3.18 12.74
N ASN A 323 -8.80 -4.45 13.13
CA ASN A 323 -8.83 -4.89 14.53
C ASN A 323 -7.42 -5.04 15.15
N THR A 324 -6.38 -5.27 14.35
CA THR A 324 -4.99 -5.44 14.83
C THR A 324 -4.19 -4.15 14.91
N GLY A 325 -4.78 -3.02 14.55
CA GLY A 325 -4.14 -1.70 14.65
C GLY A 325 -3.89 -1.28 16.11
N VAL A 326 -2.73 -0.66 16.35
CA VAL A 326 -2.33 -0.14 17.67
C VAL A 326 -2.62 1.36 17.73
N GLU A 327 -3.44 1.77 18.71
CA GLU A 327 -3.77 3.20 18.87
C GLU A 327 -2.54 4.01 19.26
N GLU A 328 -2.31 5.10 18.53
CA GLU A 328 -1.25 6.07 18.79
C GLU A 328 -1.86 7.39 19.27
N ASN A 329 -1.46 7.81 20.46
CA ASN A 329 -1.97 9.03 21.11
C ASN A 329 -0.89 10.14 21.19
N ASN A 330 0.28 9.93 20.61
CA ASN A 330 1.35 10.91 20.61
C ASN A 330 1.36 11.73 19.30
N TYR A 331 0.75 12.91 19.34
CA TYR A 331 0.70 13.81 18.20
C TYR A 331 2.08 14.27 17.73
N MET A 332 3.04 14.47 18.66
CA MET A 332 4.41 14.82 18.28
C MET A 332 5.12 13.70 17.52
N LYS A 333 4.85 12.44 17.88
CA LYS A 333 5.36 11.28 17.13
C LYS A 333 4.83 11.28 15.69
N TYR A 334 3.54 11.57 15.49
CA TYR A 334 2.95 11.73 14.16
C TYR A 334 3.64 12.85 13.36
N LEU A 335 3.82 14.03 13.94
CA LEU A 335 4.50 15.15 13.29
C LEU A 335 5.95 14.78 12.91
N THR A 336 6.64 14.08 13.79
CA THR A 336 8.03 13.64 13.58
C THR A 336 8.13 12.60 12.45
N PHE A 337 7.23 11.60 12.42
CA PHE A 337 7.23 10.52 11.43
C PHE A 337 6.86 11.00 10.02
N ASN A 338 6.24 12.17 9.91
CA ASN A 338 5.87 12.82 8.66
C ASN A 338 6.76 14.01 8.27
N ASP A 339 7.87 14.26 9.00
CA ASP A 339 8.77 15.41 8.80
C ASP A 339 8.06 16.77 8.86
N LEU A 340 7.00 16.88 9.68
CA LEU A 340 6.20 18.10 9.86
C LEU A 340 6.73 19.02 10.96
N VAL A 341 7.72 18.57 11.70
CA VAL A 341 8.37 19.33 12.77
C VAL A 341 9.88 19.19 12.67
N LYS A 342 10.58 20.31 12.84
CA LYS A 342 12.04 20.30 13.00
C LYS A 342 12.34 20.08 14.48
N TRP A 343 13.12 19.05 14.77
CA TRP A 343 13.52 18.71 16.13
C TRP A 343 15.04 18.55 16.22
N GLU A 344 15.58 18.67 17.45
CA GLU A 344 16.99 18.53 17.71
C GLU A 344 17.44 17.06 17.53
N LYS A 345 18.23 16.80 16.47
CA LYS A 345 18.74 15.46 16.17
C LYS A 345 20.05 15.13 16.90
N GLY A 346 20.71 16.16 17.45
CA GLY A 346 22.03 16.05 18.05
C GLY A 346 23.12 15.68 17.04
N MET A 347 24.38 15.76 17.47
CA MET A 347 25.55 15.47 16.61
C MET A 347 25.54 14.05 16.03
N ARG A 348 24.88 13.08 16.66
CA ARG A 348 24.78 11.70 16.14
C ARG A 348 23.82 11.56 14.98
N GLY A 349 22.91 12.52 14.77
CA GLY A 349 22.03 12.62 13.62
C GLY A 349 22.72 13.23 12.39
N GLU A 350 23.87 13.85 12.57
CA GLU A 350 24.69 14.44 11.49
C GLU A 350 25.48 13.35 10.75
N GLN A 351 24.86 12.77 9.72
CA GLN A 351 25.46 11.68 8.95
C GLN A 351 25.39 11.98 7.46
N ASP A 352 26.50 11.74 6.73
CA ASP A 352 26.45 11.67 5.27
C ASP A 352 25.77 10.36 4.86
N ARG A 353 24.58 10.49 4.32
CA ARG A 353 23.72 9.39 3.92
C ARG A 353 23.79 9.06 2.44
N LYS A 354 24.84 9.52 1.77
CA LYS A 354 25.05 9.29 0.34
C LYS A 354 24.98 7.80 -0.01
N THR A 355 24.16 7.48 -1.00
CA THR A 355 24.06 6.13 -1.55
C THR A 355 25.06 5.94 -2.70
N ALA A 356 25.87 4.89 -2.63
CA ALA A 356 26.71 4.48 -3.75
C ALA A 356 25.84 3.75 -4.79
N LEU A 357 25.31 4.48 -5.78
CA LEU A 357 24.37 3.97 -6.78
C LEU A 357 24.93 2.81 -7.60
N THR A 358 26.24 2.82 -7.88
CA THR A 358 26.91 1.72 -8.60
C THR A 358 26.94 0.43 -7.78
N THR A 359 27.10 0.53 -6.45
CA THR A 359 27.03 -0.62 -5.55
C THR A 359 25.59 -1.13 -5.42
N LEU A 360 24.64 -0.21 -5.29
CA LEU A 360 23.19 -0.57 -5.29
C LEU A 360 22.81 -1.34 -6.55
N TYR A 361 23.27 -0.89 -7.74
CA TYR A 361 22.98 -1.58 -8.98
C TYR A 361 23.61 -2.98 -9.06
N ARG A 362 24.89 -3.11 -8.69
CA ARG A 362 25.60 -4.41 -8.75
C ARG A 362 25.08 -5.44 -7.77
N HIS A 363 24.49 -5.04 -6.67
CA HIS A 363 23.95 -5.89 -5.62
C HIS A 363 22.43 -5.73 -5.46
N ASN A 364 21.74 -5.37 -6.57
CA ASN A 364 20.31 -5.07 -6.53
C ASN A 364 19.50 -6.23 -5.96
N ASP A 365 19.74 -7.46 -6.43
CA ASP A 365 19.01 -8.65 -5.97
C ASP A 365 19.21 -8.90 -4.47
N ALA A 366 20.44 -8.76 -3.99
CA ALA A 366 20.72 -8.92 -2.57
C ALA A 366 20.03 -7.82 -1.74
N ILE A 367 20.14 -6.54 -2.15
CA ILE A 367 19.65 -5.40 -1.38
C ILE A 367 18.12 -5.28 -1.47
N MET A 368 17.58 -5.32 -2.69
CA MET A 368 16.15 -5.09 -2.93
C MET A 368 15.35 -6.37 -2.76
N GLY A 369 15.79 -7.47 -3.36
CA GLY A 369 15.08 -8.75 -3.36
C GLY A 369 15.41 -9.66 -2.16
N LEU A 370 16.35 -9.28 -1.28
CA LEU A 370 16.87 -10.14 -0.22
C LEU A 370 17.32 -11.52 -0.74
N VAL A 371 18.03 -11.50 -1.88
CA VAL A 371 18.52 -12.72 -2.52
C VAL A 371 19.94 -13.00 -2.05
N GLY A 372 20.14 -14.18 -1.48
CA GLY A 372 21.45 -14.72 -1.14
C GLY A 372 21.83 -15.87 -2.06
N GLY A 373 22.64 -16.81 -1.57
CA GLY A 373 23.10 -17.95 -2.34
C GLY A 373 22.89 -19.28 -1.63
N LYS A 374 22.66 -20.33 -2.43
CA LYS A 374 22.65 -21.71 -1.98
C LYS A 374 23.69 -22.49 -2.77
N CYS A 375 24.62 -23.12 -2.08
CA CYS A 375 25.67 -23.92 -2.69
C CYS A 375 25.07 -25.19 -3.32
N THR A 376 25.22 -25.37 -4.65
CA THR A 376 24.70 -26.53 -5.40
C THR A 376 25.34 -27.85 -5.00
N LYS A 377 26.54 -27.83 -4.39
CA LYS A 377 27.24 -29.04 -3.97
C LYS A 377 26.92 -29.44 -2.53
N THR A 378 26.85 -28.48 -1.62
CA THR A 378 26.70 -28.76 -0.19
C THR A 378 25.33 -28.44 0.36
N GLY A 379 24.48 -27.69 -0.40
CA GLY A 379 23.18 -27.18 0.04
C GLY A 379 23.30 -26.03 1.06
N THR A 380 24.52 -25.57 1.38
CA THR A 380 24.73 -24.50 2.36
C THR A 380 24.15 -23.18 1.84
N ILE A 381 23.29 -22.55 2.64
CA ILE A 381 22.62 -21.28 2.33
C ILE A 381 23.35 -20.13 3.03
N GLN A 382 23.57 -19.04 2.35
CA GLN A 382 24.27 -17.87 2.87
C GLN A 382 23.71 -16.54 2.37
N TYR A 383 23.86 -15.50 3.17
CA TYR A 383 23.58 -14.13 2.75
C TYR A 383 24.75 -13.20 3.18
N PRO A 384 25.22 -12.30 2.27
CA PRO A 384 24.91 -12.27 0.83
C PRO A 384 25.50 -13.47 0.08
N ALA A 385 25.08 -13.67 -1.17
CA ALA A 385 25.77 -14.56 -2.08
C ALA A 385 27.23 -14.11 -2.30
N SER A 386 28.14 -15.07 -2.41
CA SER A 386 29.56 -14.81 -2.64
C SER A 386 30.14 -15.89 -3.53
N PRO A 387 31.22 -15.62 -4.27
CA PRO A 387 31.90 -16.66 -5.04
C PRO A 387 32.36 -17.86 -4.21
N ILE A 388 32.49 -17.68 -2.91
CA ILE A 388 32.98 -18.72 -1.98
C ILE A 388 31.82 -19.22 -1.12
N SER A 389 31.60 -20.54 -1.10
CA SER A 389 30.66 -21.14 -0.15
C SER A 389 31.21 -21.06 1.27
N VAL A 390 30.35 -20.66 2.23
CA VAL A 390 30.69 -20.63 3.66
C VAL A 390 30.58 -22.00 4.33
N SER A 391 30.42 -23.07 3.55
CA SER A 391 30.40 -24.43 4.10
C SER A 391 31.71 -24.72 4.86
N PRO A 392 31.66 -25.12 6.14
CA PRO A 392 32.87 -25.34 6.92
C PRO A 392 33.73 -26.51 6.41
N ASN A 393 33.12 -27.45 5.68
CA ASN A 393 33.79 -28.67 5.22
C ASN A 393 34.17 -28.65 3.73
N SER A 394 33.68 -27.69 2.98
CA SER A 394 33.90 -27.62 1.52
C SER A 394 33.70 -26.18 1.02
N PRO A 395 34.75 -25.35 1.07
CA PRO A 395 34.68 -23.98 0.57
C PRO A 395 34.74 -23.93 -0.96
N ASP A 396 33.70 -24.47 -1.61
CA ASP A 396 33.58 -24.51 -3.06
C ASP A 396 33.50 -23.12 -3.68
N LEU A 397 34.08 -22.99 -4.88
CA LEU A 397 34.07 -21.73 -5.64
C LEU A 397 33.00 -21.74 -6.72
N ASN A 398 32.32 -20.62 -6.87
CA ASN A 398 31.32 -20.37 -7.92
C ASN A 398 30.21 -21.44 -7.98
N THR A 399 29.74 -21.88 -6.84
CA THR A 399 28.70 -22.92 -6.71
C THR A 399 27.38 -22.37 -6.18
N GLN A 400 27.23 -21.04 -6.09
CA GLN A 400 26.04 -20.41 -5.54
C GLN A 400 24.96 -20.23 -6.61
N GLU A 401 23.77 -20.76 -6.37
CA GLU A 401 22.54 -20.42 -7.08
C GLU A 401 21.73 -19.41 -6.24
N PRO A 402 20.89 -18.54 -6.86
CA PRO A 402 20.06 -17.57 -6.15
C PRO A 402 19.14 -18.26 -5.13
N TYR A 403 19.07 -17.70 -3.93
CA TYR A 403 18.17 -18.15 -2.87
C TYR A 403 17.42 -16.95 -2.28
N LYS A 404 16.08 -16.96 -2.36
CA LYS A 404 15.20 -15.87 -1.93
C LYS A 404 14.87 -16.02 -0.45
N PHE A 405 15.16 -15.00 0.36
CA PHE A 405 14.95 -15.03 1.82
C PHE A 405 13.66 -14.36 2.27
N ALA A 406 13.08 -13.46 1.46
CA ALA A 406 12.02 -12.56 1.88
C ALA A 406 10.78 -13.24 2.51
N GLU A 407 10.42 -14.44 2.00
CA GLU A 407 9.26 -15.20 2.47
C GLU A 407 9.63 -16.35 3.43
N LYS A 408 10.92 -16.49 3.78
CA LYS A 408 11.38 -17.60 4.63
C LYS A 408 11.19 -17.28 6.10
N LYS A 409 10.88 -18.31 6.87
CA LYS A 409 10.77 -18.21 8.32
C LYS A 409 12.13 -17.98 8.97
N ALA A 410 12.16 -17.09 9.95
CA ALA A 410 13.38 -16.77 10.68
C ALA A 410 13.10 -16.56 12.16
N LYS A 411 14.15 -16.65 12.98
CA LYS A 411 14.12 -16.41 14.42
C LYS A 411 15.17 -15.40 14.83
N ILE A 412 14.90 -14.64 15.88
CA ILE A 412 15.87 -13.75 16.50
C ILE A 412 16.95 -14.60 17.18
N LEU A 413 18.19 -14.51 16.70
CA LEU A 413 19.33 -15.15 17.37
C LEU A 413 19.83 -14.28 18.53
N SER A 414 20.02 -12.98 18.26
CA SER A 414 20.44 -11.99 19.26
C SER A 414 19.92 -10.61 18.86
N TRP A 415 19.76 -9.74 19.84
CA TRP A 415 19.25 -8.38 19.59
C TRP A 415 19.85 -7.37 20.56
N SER A 416 19.73 -6.10 20.21
CA SER A 416 20.09 -4.96 21.03
C SER A 416 19.07 -3.83 20.83
N ALA A 417 18.88 -3.04 21.90
CA ALA A 417 18.09 -1.80 21.88
C ALA A 417 19.03 -0.65 22.25
N ASP A 418 19.51 0.09 21.24
CA ASP A 418 20.54 1.13 21.41
C ASP A 418 19.89 2.52 21.46
N TYR A 419 20.03 3.19 22.61
CA TYR A 419 19.65 4.58 22.82
C TYR A 419 20.77 5.59 22.46
N LEU A 420 21.97 5.10 22.17
CA LEU A 420 23.12 5.95 21.87
C LEU A 420 23.23 6.27 20.38
N SER A 421 22.78 5.36 19.50
CA SER A 421 22.68 5.63 18.07
C SER A 421 21.48 6.52 17.76
N PHE A 422 21.59 7.32 16.70
CA PHE A 422 20.46 8.11 16.22
C PHE A 422 19.35 7.20 15.69
N SER A 423 18.13 7.38 16.18
CA SER A 423 16.91 6.74 15.65
C SER A 423 15.76 7.73 15.67
N VAL A 424 14.90 7.68 14.65
CA VAL A 424 13.65 8.47 14.61
C VAL A 424 12.63 7.93 15.62
N ASN A 425 12.69 6.61 15.91
CA ASN A 425 11.88 5.95 16.94
C ASN A 425 12.81 5.18 17.89
N PRO A 426 13.40 5.87 18.91
CA PRO A 426 14.33 5.24 19.86
C PRO A 426 13.62 4.30 20.84
N PRO A 427 14.28 3.21 21.27
CA PRO A 427 15.67 2.82 20.93
C PRO A 427 15.77 2.25 19.52
N ASN A 428 16.98 2.29 18.93
CA ASN A 428 17.24 1.58 17.69
C ASN A 428 17.35 0.09 17.98
N HIS A 429 16.36 -0.68 17.54
CA HIS A 429 16.35 -2.13 17.69
C HIS A 429 17.03 -2.76 16.46
N TYR A 430 18.07 -3.56 16.70
CA TYR A 430 18.73 -4.31 15.64
C TYR A 430 19.30 -5.62 16.19
N GLY A 431 19.62 -6.53 15.30
CA GLY A 431 20.16 -7.82 15.73
C GLY A 431 20.38 -8.78 14.59
N VAL A 432 20.62 -10.02 14.96
CA VAL A 432 20.87 -11.11 14.02
C VAL A 432 19.66 -12.03 14.00
N VAL A 433 19.18 -12.33 12.79
CA VAL A 433 18.15 -13.34 12.56
C VAL A 433 18.75 -14.55 11.84
N ASP A 434 18.32 -15.75 12.25
CA ASP A 434 18.62 -17.04 11.63
C ASP A 434 17.40 -17.53 10.87
N PHE A 435 17.58 -17.89 9.60
CA PHE A 435 16.55 -18.53 8.80
C PHE A 435 16.52 -20.04 9.04
N GLU A 436 15.32 -20.63 9.12
CA GLU A 436 15.15 -22.05 9.46
C GLU A 436 15.87 -23.00 8.48
N GLU A 437 15.89 -22.66 7.18
CA GLU A 437 16.55 -23.45 6.15
C GLU A 437 18.06 -23.18 6.06
N GLY A 438 18.56 -22.20 6.81
CA GLY A 438 19.96 -21.75 6.82
C GLY A 438 20.11 -20.32 6.32
N GLY A 439 21.28 -19.76 6.57
CA GLY A 439 21.57 -18.35 6.33
C GLY A 439 21.28 -17.48 7.55
N ARG A 440 22.04 -16.40 7.64
CA ARG A 440 22.00 -15.46 8.77
C ARG A 440 22.22 -14.06 8.28
N ILE A 441 21.47 -13.09 8.83
CA ILE A 441 21.61 -11.68 8.46
C ILE A 441 21.47 -10.79 9.70
N MET A 442 22.22 -9.69 9.72
CA MET A 442 22.01 -8.59 10.66
C MET A 442 21.00 -7.60 10.07
N VAL A 443 19.93 -7.31 10.82
CA VAL A 443 18.82 -6.43 10.39
C VAL A 443 18.40 -5.50 11.51
N ASP A 444 17.71 -4.40 11.13
CA ASP A 444 16.93 -3.62 12.08
C ASP A 444 15.58 -4.30 12.33
N PHE A 445 15.06 -4.16 13.56
CA PHE A 445 13.66 -4.50 13.86
C PHE A 445 12.81 -3.25 13.77
N THR A 446 11.62 -3.38 13.22
CA THR A 446 10.64 -2.29 13.10
C THR A 446 9.27 -2.75 13.61
N ASP A 447 8.33 -1.82 13.75
CA ASP A 447 7.01 -2.08 14.35
C ASP A 447 7.07 -2.69 15.77
N VAL A 448 8.12 -2.38 16.52
CA VAL A 448 8.37 -2.88 17.87
C VAL A 448 8.50 -1.73 18.86
N GLU A 449 8.06 -1.96 20.09
CA GLU A 449 8.27 -1.11 21.24
C GLU A 449 9.24 -1.82 22.23
N LYS A 450 9.60 -1.11 23.28
CA LYS A 450 10.49 -1.68 24.31
C LYS A 450 9.84 -2.89 24.98
N GLY A 451 10.46 -4.06 24.83
CA GLY A 451 10.01 -5.32 25.42
C GLY A 451 9.23 -6.24 24.47
N ASP A 452 9.01 -5.81 23.22
CA ASP A 452 8.26 -6.59 22.23
C ASP A 452 9.09 -7.72 21.61
N ILE A 453 10.43 -7.70 21.74
CA ILE A 453 11.32 -8.69 21.12
C ILE A 453 12.23 -9.36 22.12
N ASP A 454 12.50 -10.65 21.89
CA ASP A 454 13.50 -11.43 22.62
C ASP A 454 14.11 -12.51 21.71
N SER A 455 15.25 -13.07 22.15
CA SER A 455 15.93 -14.15 21.43
C SER A 455 15.04 -15.40 21.33
N GLY A 456 15.04 -16.04 20.17
CA GLY A 456 14.21 -17.21 19.87
C GLY A 456 12.82 -16.91 19.34
N MET A 457 12.37 -15.65 19.35
CA MET A 457 11.07 -15.27 18.78
C MET A 457 11.07 -15.42 17.26
N ASP A 458 9.94 -15.86 16.72
CA ASP A 458 9.68 -15.92 15.28
C ASP A 458 9.52 -14.52 14.70
N VAL A 459 10.12 -14.32 13.53
CA VAL A 459 10.05 -13.05 12.79
C VAL A 459 9.78 -13.30 11.32
N LYS A 460 9.21 -12.28 10.67
CA LYS A 460 9.11 -12.19 9.21
C LYS A 460 9.82 -10.96 8.69
N MET A 461 10.32 -11.05 7.47
CA MET A 461 10.95 -9.91 6.79
C MET A 461 9.90 -9.01 6.18
N VAL A 462 10.12 -7.69 6.29
CA VAL A 462 9.28 -6.64 5.69
C VAL A 462 10.17 -5.65 4.95
N PHE A 463 9.68 -5.17 3.80
CA PHE A 463 10.40 -4.19 2.99
C PHE A 463 10.15 -2.77 3.51
N ARG A 464 11.22 -2.01 3.83
CA ARG A 464 11.11 -0.70 4.49
C ARG A 464 12.10 0.31 3.94
N VAL A 465 11.82 1.58 4.21
CA VAL A 465 12.80 2.65 4.06
C VAL A 465 13.94 2.42 5.05
N LYS A 466 15.16 2.27 4.54
CA LYS A 466 16.36 2.15 5.37
C LYS A 466 16.86 3.51 5.82
N ILE A 467 16.92 4.47 4.89
CA ILE A 467 17.40 5.82 5.16
C ILE A 467 17.00 6.76 4.01
N VAL A 468 16.81 8.03 4.33
CA VAL A 468 16.59 9.10 3.35
C VAL A 468 17.84 9.99 3.32
N ASP A 469 18.42 10.17 2.14
CA ASP A 469 19.42 11.21 1.88
C ASP A 469 18.68 12.52 1.61
N GLU A 470 18.47 13.32 2.65
CA GLU A 470 17.73 14.58 2.57
C GLU A 470 18.43 15.61 1.65
N ILE A 471 19.77 15.52 1.52
CA ILE A 471 20.55 16.46 0.70
C ILE A 471 20.31 16.23 -0.79
N ARG A 472 20.16 14.95 -1.20
CA ARG A 472 20.04 14.56 -2.62
C ARG A 472 18.61 14.09 -2.97
N GLY A 473 17.70 14.04 -2.00
CA GLY A 473 16.34 13.57 -2.21
C GLY A 473 16.25 12.08 -2.58
N PHE A 474 17.16 11.24 -2.05
CA PHE A 474 17.23 9.83 -2.43
C PHE A 474 16.80 8.92 -1.30
N THR A 475 15.71 8.20 -1.48
CA THR A 475 15.21 7.17 -0.55
C THR A 475 15.87 5.82 -0.86
N ARG A 476 16.51 5.23 0.16
CA ARG A 476 17.13 3.92 0.12
C ARG A 476 16.30 2.93 0.90
N TYR A 477 16.05 1.77 0.31
CA TYR A 477 15.26 0.68 0.88
C TYR A 477 16.12 -0.48 1.33
N PHE A 478 15.63 -1.23 2.29
CA PHE A 478 16.16 -2.52 2.69
C PHE A 478 15.12 -3.28 3.51
N TRP A 479 15.36 -4.55 3.72
CA TRP A 479 14.53 -5.43 4.53
C TRP A 479 14.82 -5.23 6.02
N LYS A 480 13.77 -5.27 6.82
CA LYS A 480 13.80 -5.27 8.28
C LYS A 480 12.99 -6.46 8.79
N ALA A 481 13.10 -6.77 10.08
CA ALA A 481 12.33 -7.84 10.69
C ALA A 481 11.25 -7.29 11.61
N ILE A 482 10.09 -7.96 11.65
CA ILE A 482 9.02 -7.74 12.62
C ILE A 482 8.67 -9.06 13.30
N PRO A 483 8.24 -9.05 14.58
CA PRO A 483 7.68 -10.22 15.25
C PRO A 483 6.44 -10.75 14.52
N VAL A 484 6.18 -12.07 14.62
CA VAL A 484 5.00 -12.74 14.05
C VAL A 484 3.96 -12.96 15.13
#